data_840e3e198d032e5d8c61ddd725fe4107
#
_entry.id   840e3e198d032e5d8c61ddd725fe4107
#
_cell.length_a   1.000
_cell.length_b   1.000
_cell.length_c   1.000
_cell.angle_alpha   90.00
_cell.angle_beta   90.00
_cell.angle_gamma   90.00
#
_symmetry.space_group_name_H-M   'P 1'
#
loop_
_entity.id
_entity.type
_entity.pdbx_description
1 polymer ?
#
loop_
_entity_poly.entity_id
_entity_poly.type
_entity_poly.pdbx_seq_one_letter_code
_entity_poly.pdbx_strand_id
1 'polypeptide(L)'
;MTDETEIGHIQLSRSADLLVVAPATADILAKMAHGQANDLATTTLLATDKPVLVAPAMNVRMWEHAATRRNVARLAADGIHFVG
;
A
#
# COMPACT_ATOMS: atom_id res chain seq x y z
N MET A 1 0.67 -17.99 10.73
CA MET A 1 0.82 -18.34 9.30
C MET A 1 0.67 -17.09 8.45
N THR A 2 1.52 -16.93 7.47
CA THR A 2 1.52 -15.77 6.60
C THR A 2 1.13 -16.21 5.18
N ASP A 3 0.14 -15.55 4.62
CA ASP A 3 -0.23 -15.73 3.22
C ASP A 3 0.43 -14.64 2.38
N GLU A 4 1.01 -15.03 1.27
CA GLU A 4 1.65 -14.12 0.35
C GLU A 4 1.02 -14.22 -1.02
N THR A 5 0.73 -13.06 -1.61
CA THR A 5 0.21 -12.96 -2.97
C THR A 5 1.04 -11.93 -3.71
N GLU A 6 1.54 -12.33 -4.87
CA GLU A 6 2.30 -11.44 -5.72
C GLU A 6 1.43 -11.02 -6.89
N ILE A 7 1.29 -9.71 -7.10
CA ILE A 7 0.52 -9.14 -8.20
C ILE A 7 1.42 -8.17 -8.95
N GLY A 8 1.83 -8.57 -10.16
CA GLY A 8 2.85 -7.84 -10.88
C GLY A 8 4.15 -7.85 -10.09
N HIS A 9 4.62 -6.68 -9.68
CA HIS A 9 5.83 -6.53 -8.88
C HIS A 9 5.54 -6.21 -7.41
N ILE A 10 4.27 -6.30 -7.01
CA ILE A 10 3.84 -5.97 -5.66
C ILE A 10 3.57 -7.26 -4.91
N GLN A 11 4.19 -7.39 -3.75
CA GLN A 11 3.96 -8.52 -2.88
C GLN A 11 3.10 -8.11 -1.71
N LEU A 12 1.98 -8.80 -1.54
CA LEU A 12 1.05 -8.60 -0.46
C LEU A 12 1.18 -9.79 0.50
N SER A 13 1.67 -9.53 1.72
CA SER A 13 1.84 -10.55 2.74
C SER A 13 0.81 -10.32 3.84
N ARG A 14 0.07 -11.35 4.17
CA ARG A 14 -0.98 -11.29 5.18
C ARG A 14 -0.74 -12.31 6.27
N SER A 15 -0.72 -11.83 7.51
CA SER A 15 -0.71 -12.68 8.70
C SER A 15 -2.02 -12.48 9.47
N ALA A 16 -2.17 -13.12 10.62
CA ALA A 16 -3.33 -12.96 11.49
C ALA A 16 -3.45 -11.53 12.03
N ASP A 17 -2.33 -10.82 12.16
CA ASP A 17 -2.27 -9.54 12.86
C ASP A 17 -1.92 -8.35 11.97
N LEU A 18 -1.45 -8.56 10.74
CA LEU A 18 -0.86 -7.51 9.94
C LEU A 18 -0.94 -7.82 8.45
N LEU A 19 -1.14 -6.77 7.66
CA LEU A 19 -1.08 -6.85 6.21
C LEU A 19 0.09 -5.99 5.73
N VAL A 20 0.99 -6.58 4.92
CA VAL A 20 2.20 -5.89 4.44
C VAL A 20 2.16 -5.78 2.92
N VAL A 21 2.44 -4.58 2.41
CA VAL A 21 2.57 -4.31 0.98
C VAL A 21 4.03 -3.93 0.71
N ALA A 22 4.76 -4.77 -0.01
CA ALA A 22 6.18 -4.54 -0.28
C ALA A 22 6.59 -5.18 -1.60
N PRO A 23 7.22 -4.44 -2.49
CA PRO A 23 7.37 -2.99 -2.47
C PRO A 23 6.07 -2.28 -2.88
N ALA A 24 5.80 -1.12 -2.30
CA ALA A 24 4.63 -0.33 -2.66
C ALA A 24 5.03 0.73 -3.68
N THR A 25 4.42 0.67 -4.85
CA THR A 25 4.67 1.62 -5.94
C THR A 25 3.81 2.87 -5.78
N ALA A 26 4.16 3.93 -6.52
CA ALA A 26 3.33 5.14 -6.55
C ALA A 26 1.89 4.83 -6.99
N ASP A 27 1.74 3.89 -7.93
CA ASP A 27 0.42 3.48 -8.43
C ASP A 27 -0.43 2.84 -7.32
N ILE A 28 0.14 1.89 -6.58
CA ILE A 28 -0.64 1.25 -5.50
C ILE A 28 -0.97 2.23 -4.38
N LEU A 29 -0.05 3.14 -4.07
CA LEU A 29 -0.31 4.16 -3.05
C LEU A 29 -1.46 5.09 -3.49
N ALA A 30 -1.48 5.49 -4.76
CA ALA A 30 -2.57 6.30 -5.30
C ALA A 30 -3.91 5.57 -5.23
N LYS A 31 -3.93 4.30 -5.61
CA LYS A 31 -5.15 3.48 -5.55
C LYS A 31 -5.65 3.33 -4.12
N MET A 32 -4.75 3.06 -3.18
CA MET A 32 -5.11 2.96 -1.77
C MET A 32 -5.68 4.28 -1.24
N ALA A 33 -5.03 5.40 -1.57
CA ALA A 33 -5.45 6.70 -1.09
C ALA A 33 -6.83 7.11 -1.61
N HIS A 34 -7.20 6.63 -2.79
CA HIS A 34 -8.48 6.95 -3.42
C HIS A 34 -9.54 5.86 -3.24
N GLY A 35 -9.23 4.81 -2.50
CA GLY A 35 -10.19 3.73 -2.24
C GLY A 35 -10.54 2.91 -3.47
N GLN A 36 -9.66 2.83 -4.45
CA GLN A 36 -9.90 2.01 -5.63
C GLN A 36 -9.73 0.53 -5.29
N ALA A 37 -10.61 -0.30 -5.82
CA ALA A 37 -10.62 -1.73 -5.58
C ALA A 37 -10.88 -2.47 -6.89
N ASN A 38 -9.99 -2.26 -7.86
CA ASN A 38 -10.16 -2.79 -9.21
C ASN A 38 -9.31 -4.05 -9.48
N ASP A 39 -8.62 -4.54 -8.48
CA ASP A 39 -7.89 -5.81 -8.55
C ASP A 39 -7.91 -6.49 -7.17
N LEU A 40 -7.35 -7.69 -7.10
CA LEU A 40 -7.39 -8.46 -5.85
C LEU A 40 -6.63 -7.76 -4.72
N ALA A 41 -5.47 -7.18 -5.02
CA ALA A 41 -4.65 -6.52 -3.99
C ALA A 41 -5.38 -5.30 -3.42
N THR A 42 -5.88 -4.40 -4.28
CA THR A 42 -6.57 -3.19 -3.82
C THR A 42 -7.89 -3.53 -3.13
N THR A 43 -8.60 -4.56 -3.59
CA THR A 43 -9.82 -5.01 -2.94
C THR A 43 -9.52 -5.52 -1.53
N THR A 44 -8.47 -6.32 -1.38
CA THR A 44 -8.05 -6.83 -0.07
C THR A 44 -7.66 -5.69 0.87
N LEU A 45 -6.91 -4.72 0.36
CA LEU A 45 -6.47 -3.58 1.15
C LEU A 45 -7.64 -2.71 1.61
N LEU A 46 -8.65 -2.53 0.74
CA LEU A 46 -9.82 -1.74 1.09
C LEU A 46 -10.71 -2.45 2.12
N ALA A 47 -10.79 -3.77 2.04
CA ALA A 47 -11.70 -4.57 2.87
C ALA A 47 -11.11 -5.00 4.21
N THR A 48 -9.79 -4.84 4.41
CA THR A 48 -9.15 -5.33 5.63
C THR A 48 -9.46 -4.47 6.84
N ASP A 49 -9.60 -5.12 7.99
CA ASP A 49 -9.72 -4.44 9.28
C ASP A 49 -8.40 -4.48 10.07
N LYS A 50 -7.34 -5.04 9.48
CA LYS A 50 -6.04 -5.19 10.12
C LYS A 50 -5.15 -3.98 9.83
N PRO A 51 -4.16 -3.72 10.70
CA PRO A 51 -3.14 -2.72 10.39
C PRO A 51 -2.43 -3.05 9.08
N VAL A 52 -2.16 -2.03 8.28
CA VAL A 52 -1.46 -2.15 7.01
C VAL A 52 -0.12 -1.45 7.10
N LEU A 53 0.93 -2.17 6.73
CA LEU A 53 2.29 -1.68 6.69
C LEU A 53 2.76 -1.64 5.25
N VAL A 54 3.26 -0.49 4.79
CA VAL A 54 3.74 -0.32 3.42
C VAL A 54 5.22 0.00 3.41
N ALA A 55 5.94 -0.65 2.51
CA ALA A 55 7.35 -0.37 2.23
C ALA A 55 7.46 0.25 0.84
N PRO A 56 7.43 1.58 0.71
CA PRO A 56 7.46 2.23 -0.59
C PRO A 56 8.76 2.00 -1.33
N ALA A 57 8.68 1.86 -2.66
CA ALA A 57 9.84 1.77 -3.52
C ALA A 57 9.54 2.50 -4.82
N MET A 58 10.22 3.62 -5.04
CA MET A 58 10.07 4.43 -6.25
C MET A 58 11.26 5.38 -6.37
N ASN A 59 11.48 5.92 -7.56
CA ASN A 59 12.56 6.86 -7.74
C ASN A 59 12.24 8.20 -7.05
N VAL A 60 13.27 9.03 -6.89
CA VAL A 60 13.17 10.29 -6.14
C VAL A 60 12.13 11.23 -6.73
N ARG A 61 12.05 11.31 -8.06
CA ARG A 61 11.08 12.20 -8.72
C ARG A 61 9.65 11.81 -8.40
N MET A 62 9.36 10.51 -8.45
CA MET A 62 8.03 10.00 -8.11
C MET A 62 7.72 10.24 -6.65
N TRP A 63 8.69 10.01 -5.77
CA TRP A 63 8.54 10.20 -4.33
C TRP A 63 8.28 11.67 -3.99
N GLU A 64 8.96 12.60 -4.66
CA GLU A 64 8.81 14.02 -4.40
C GLU A 64 7.63 14.67 -5.13
N HIS A 65 6.98 13.94 -6.03
CA HIS A 65 5.83 14.49 -6.77
C HIS A 65 4.71 14.87 -5.81
N ALA A 66 4.09 16.01 -6.08
CA ALA A 66 3.01 16.53 -5.22
C ALA A 66 1.89 15.50 -5.02
N ALA A 67 1.54 14.75 -6.05
CA ALA A 67 0.49 13.73 -5.94
C ALA A 67 0.91 12.60 -4.98
N THR A 68 2.14 12.13 -5.07
CA THR A 68 2.65 11.09 -4.16
C THR A 68 2.66 11.58 -2.72
N ARG A 69 3.10 12.82 -2.51
CA ARG A 69 3.13 13.40 -1.18
C ARG A 69 1.74 13.53 -0.58
N ARG A 70 0.76 13.95 -1.40
CA ARG A 70 -0.64 14.00 -0.95
C ARG A 70 -1.16 12.60 -0.59
N ASN A 71 -0.86 11.61 -1.43
CA ASN A 71 -1.31 10.24 -1.20
C ASN A 71 -0.70 9.66 0.07
N VAL A 72 0.59 9.86 0.29
CA VAL A 72 1.28 9.41 1.51
C VAL A 72 0.67 10.08 2.75
N ALA A 73 0.45 11.39 2.69
CA ALA A 73 -0.15 12.12 3.81
C ALA A 73 -1.57 11.61 4.09
N ARG A 74 -2.36 11.35 3.05
CA ARG A 74 -3.71 10.83 3.20
C ARG A 74 -3.69 9.44 3.83
N LEU A 75 -2.81 8.56 3.34
CA LEU A 75 -2.72 7.20 3.87
C LEU A 75 -2.25 7.19 5.32
N ALA A 76 -1.29 8.05 5.66
CA ALA A 76 -0.84 8.19 7.05
C ALA A 76 -1.99 8.65 7.95
N ALA A 77 -2.79 9.61 7.48
CA ALA A 77 -3.95 10.09 8.21
C ALA A 77 -5.01 8.98 8.36
N ASP A 78 -5.10 8.08 7.40
CA ASP A 78 -6.03 6.95 7.43
C ASP A 78 -5.52 5.77 8.28
N GLY A 79 -4.33 5.89 8.87
CA GLY A 79 -3.79 4.85 9.75
C GLY A 79 -2.86 3.86 9.09
N ILE A 80 -2.46 4.10 7.85
CA ILE A 80 -1.48 3.25 7.17
C ILE A 80 -0.09 3.54 7.71
N HIS A 81 0.67 2.49 8.00
CA HIS A 81 2.03 2.60 8.53
C HIS A 81 3.05 2.48 7.41
N PHE A 82 4.03 3.33 7.40
CA PHE A 82 5.10 3.34 6.40
C PHE A 82 6.43 2.90 7.02
N VAL A 83 7.19 2.13 6.25
CA VAL A 83 8.53 1.66 6.63
C VAL A 83 9.55 2.26 5.67
N GLY A 84 10.66 2.67 6.19
CA GLY A 84 11.77 3.13 5.36
C GLY A 84 11.91 4.61 5.16
#